data_046c26e4910479b0bb1b49e536d4f0d1
#
_entry.id   046c26e4910479b0bb1b49e536d4f0d1
#
_cell.length_a   1.000
_cell.length_b   1.000
_cell.length_c   1.000
_cell.angle_alpha   90.00
_cell.angle_beta   90.00
_cell.angle_gamma   90.00
#
_symmetry.space_group_name_H-M   'P 1'
#
loop_
_entity.id
_entity.type
_entity.pdbx_description
1 polymer ?
#
loop_
_entity_poly.entity_id
_entity_poly.type
_entity_poly.pdbx_seq_one_letter_code
_entity_poly.pdbx_strand_id
1 'polypeptide(L)'
;MERLLIVNADDFGLSKGQNYGIIEACRNGIVTSTTALVNGQAIDHAVQLSRDEPSLAIGMHFVLTMGKPLTAMPGLTRDGVLGKWIWQLAEEDALPLEEITQELASQYLRFIELFGRKPTHLDSHHHVHMFPQIFPIVARFAAEQGIALRADRQMAFDLPVNLRTTQGFSSAFYGEEISESLFLQVLDDAGHRGDRSLEVMCHPAFIDNTIRQSAYCFPRLTELDVLTSASLKGAIAQRGYRL
;
A
#
# COMPACT_ATOMS: atom_id res chain seq x y z
N MET A 1 -26.02 -6.67 7.16
CA MET A 1 -24.75 -7.28 7.62
C MET A 1 -23.68 -6.21 7.56
N GLU A 2 -22.87 -6.08 8.60
CA GLU A 2 -21.76 -5.14 8.68
C GLU A 2 -20.66 -5.53 7.69
N ARG A 3 -20.08 -4.55 6.99
CA ARG A 3 -18.99 -4.73 6.04
C ARG A 3 -17.69 -4.19 6.63
N LEU A 4 -16.56 -4.82 6.33
CA LEU A 4 -15.24 -4.34 6.76
C LEU A 4 -14.69 -3.34 5.75
N LEU A 5 -14.24 -2.17 6.23
CA LEU A 5 -13.47 -1.21 5.45
C LEU A 5 -12.05 -1.11 6.00
N ILE A 6 -11.07 -1.31 5.14
CA ILE A 6 -9.66 -1.02 5.40
C ILE A 6 -9.28 0.19 4.56
N VAL A 7 -8.83 1.25 5.21
CA VAL A 7 -8.26 2.42 4.53
C VAL A 7 -6.76 2.34 4.71
N ASN A 8 -6.05 1.93 3.64
CA ASN A 8 -4.62 1.73 3.68
C ASN A 8 -3.89 2.94 3.09
N ALA A 9 -3.04 3.55 3.89
CA ALA A 9 -2.17 4.63 3.44
C ALA A 9 -0.83 4.04 2.98
N ASP A 10 -0.56 4.13 1.68
CA ASP A 10 0.66 3.64 1.07
C ASP A 10 1.85 4.59 1.33
N ASP A 11 3.07 4.14 1.07
CA ASP A 11 4.31 4.92 1.08
C ASP A 11 4.83 5.35 2.47
N PHE A 12 4.50 4.65 3.57
CA PHE A 12 5.07 4.95 4.88
C PHE A 12 6.60 4.75 4.87
N GLY A 13 7.36 5.78 5.20
CA GLY A 13 8.82 5.78 5.06
C GLY A 13 9.34 6.51 3.83
N LEU A 14 8.49 6.99 2.93
CA LEU A 14 8.89 7.76 1.75
C LEU A 14 9.55 9.08 2.12
N SER A 15 8.87 9.87 2.96
CA SER A 15 9.34 11.17 3.45
C SER A 15 8.76 11.47 4.84
N LYS A 16 9.30 12.47 5.52
CA LYS A 16 8.74 12.91 6.80
C LYS A 16 7.33 13.48 6.62
N GLY A 17 7.09 14.24 5.54
CA GLY A 17 5.76 14.77 5.23
C GLY A 17 4.72 13.69 5.00
N GLN A 18 5.08 12.62 4.25
CA GLN A 18 4.24 11.43 4.06
C GLN A 18 3.96 10.76 5.41
N ASN A 19 4.99 10.52 6.21
CA ASN A 19 4.83 9.87 7.51
C ASN A 19 3.90 10.65 8.44
N TYR A 20 4.07 11.96 8.54
CA TYR A 20 3.17 12.79 9.35
C TYR A 20 1.74 12.80 8.82
N GLY A 21 1.53 12.85 7.50
CA GLY A 21 0.20 12.80 6.90
C GLY A 21 -0.51 11.48 7.21
N ILE A 22 0.18 10.36 7.13
CA ILE A 22 -0.36 9.03 7.48
C ILE A 22 -0.76 8.98 8.96
N ILE A 23 0.10 9.44 9.87
CA ILE A 23 -0.20 9.46 11.31
C ILE A 23 -1.37 10.40 11.62
N GLU A 24 -1.44 11.57 10.98
CA GLU A 24 -2.57 12.49 11.12
C GLU A 24 -3.88 11.85 10.66
N ALA A 25 -3.87 11.22 9.49
CA ALA A 25 -5.04 10.53 8.95
C ALA A 25 -5.47 9.30 9.78
N CYS A 26 -4.54 8.68 10.52
CA CYS A 26 -4.85 7.64 11.50
C CYS A 26 -5.48 8.21 12.78
N ARG A 27 -4.87 9.22 13.38
CA ARG A 27 -5.30 9.81 14.67
C ARG A 27 -6.65 10.52 14.56
N ASN A 28 -6.77 11.37 13.56
CA ASN A 28 -7.89 12.30 13.42
C ASN A 28 -8.83 11.93 12.27
N GLY A 29 -8.50 10.89 11.51
CA GLY A 29 -9.22 10.47 10.30
C GLY A 29 -9.72 9.04 10.34
N ILE A 30 -9.72 8.43 9.16
CA ILE A 30 -10.27 7.11 8.88
C ILE A 30 -9.22 6.07 8.46
N VAL A 31 -7.94 6.41 8.42
CA VAL A 31 -6.86 5.48 8.07
C VAL A 31 -6.70 4.44 9.17
N THR A 32 -6.75 3.16 8.80
CA THR A 32 -6.67 2.02 9.73
C THR A 32 -5.42 1.19 9.53
N SER A 33 -4.78 1.32 8.36
CA SER A 33 -3.55 0.62 8.03
C SER A 33 -2.62 1.45 7.14
N THR A 34 -1.38 1.04 7.11
CA THR A 34 -0.35 1.62 6.24
C THR A 34 0.63 0.55 5.79
N THR A 35 1.32 0.78 4.69
CA THR A 35 2.38 -0.09 4.20
C THR A 35 3.71 0.64 4.10
N ALA A 36 4.77 0.05 4.66
CA ALA A 36 6.06 0.67 4.84
C ALA A 36 7.08 0.27 3.77
N LEU A 37 7.73 1.29 3.20
CA LEU A 37 8.86 1.20 2.27
C LEU A 37 10.14 0.95 3.07
N VAL A 38 10.61 -0.29 3.18
CA VAL A 38 11.78 -0.63 4.02
C VAL A 38 13.10 -0.05 3.51
N ASN A 39 13.16 0.37 2.24
CA ASN A 39 14.26 1.10 1.63
C ASN A 39 13.99 2.61 1.50
N GLY A 40 12.90 3.10 2.09
CA GLY A 40 12.54 4.52 2.06
C GLY A 40 13.50 5.39 2.86
N GLN A 41 13.80 6.59 2.37
CA GLN A 41 14.76 7.50 3.01
C GLN A 41 14.33 8.00 4.41
N ALA A 42 13.03 7.92 4.73
CA ALA A 42 12.46 8.32 6.02
C ALA A 42 11.90 7.12 6.81
N ILE A 43 12.39 5.90 6.55
CA ILE A 43 11.87 4.70 7.21
C ILE A 43 12.13 4.70 8.73
N ASP A 44 13.29 5.15 9.18
CA ASP A 44 13.60 5.23 10.63
C ASP A 44 12.66 6.20 11.35
N HIS A 45 12.28 7.30 10.70
CA HIS A 45 11.28 8.23 11.21
C HIS A 45 9.88 7.59 11.25
N ALA A 46 9.51 6.79 10.25
CA ALA A 46 8.27 6.03 10.24
C ALA A 46 8.20 5.04 11.41
N VAL A 47 9.28 4.29 11.64
CA VAL A 47 9.40 3.35 12.77
C VAL A 47 9.25 4.07 14.12
N GLN A 48 9.85 5.26 14.28
CA GLN A 48 9.68 6.05 15.51
C GLN A 48 8.23 6.44 15.75
N LEU A 49 7.56 7.01 14.73
CA LEU A 49 6.16 7.45 14.84
C LEU A 49 5.20 6.28 15.11
N SER A 50 5.46 5.12 14.51
CA SER A 50 4.61 3.94 14.66
C SER A 50 4.53 3.39 16.09
N ARG A 51 5.50 3.68 16.93
CA ARG A 51 5.52 3.25 18.34
C ARG A 51 4.43 3.91 19.18
N ASP A 52 4.03 5.12 18.78
CA ASP A 52 2.99 5.89 19.46
C ASP A 52 1.59 5.62 18.87
N GLU A 53 1.51 4.73 17.86
CA GLU A 53 0.26 4.37 17.16
C GLU A 53 0.01 2.86 17.14
N PRO A 54 -0.26 2.25 18.29
CA PRO A 54 -0.43 0.79 18.38
C PRO A 54 -1.67 0.27 17.64
N SER A 55 -2.64 1.13 17.35
CA SER A 55 -3.85 0.81 16.59
C SER A 55 -3.62 0.76 15.08
N LEU A 56 -2.55 1.39 14.58
CA LEU A 56 -2.24 1.40 13.15
C LEU A 56 -1.67 0.04 12.73
N ALA A 57 -2.38 -0.67 11.87
CA ALA A 57 -1.87 -1.88 11.26
C ALA A 57 -0.77 -1.54 10.26
N ILE A 58 0.41 -2.16 10.38
CA ILE A 58 1.55 -1.86 9.49
C ILE A 58 1.88 -3.08 8.65
N GLY A 59 1.74 -2.93 7.34
CA GLY A 59 2.14 -3.88 6.32
C GLY A 59 3.47 -3.51 5.66
N MET A 60 3.93 -4.36 4.77
CA MET A 60 5.12 -4.13 3.95
C MET A 60 4.74 -3.65 2.55
N HIS A 61 5.28 -2.51 2.14
CA HIS A 61 5.15 -1.97 0.79
C HIS A 61 6.33 -2.43 -0.05
N PHE A 62 6.16 -3.53 -0.79
CA PHE A 62 7.24 -4.13 -1.58
C PHE A 62 7.67 -3.18 -2.72
N VAL A 63 8.97 -2.95 -2.86
CA VAL A 63 9.52 -1.94 -3.77
C VAL A 63 10.40 -2.57 -4.82
N LEU A 64 10.03 -2.37 -6.11
CA LEU A 64 10.84 -2.75 -7.28
C LEU A 64 11.01 -1.59 -8.27
N THR A 65 10.55 -0.39 -7.94
CA THR A 65 10.42 0.72 -8.91
C THR A 65 11.08 2.02 -8.47
N MET A 66 11.71 2.03 -7.28
CA MET A 66 12.37 3.23 -6.79
C MET A 66 13.45 2.90 -5.75
N GLY A 67 14.46 3.77 -5.65
CA GLY A 67 15.54 3.64 -4.68
C GLY A 67 16.51 2.51 -5.00
N LYS A 68 17.28 2.12 -3.99
CA LYS A 68 18.23 0.99 -4.11
C LYS A 68 17.58 -0.28 -3.57
N PRO A 69 17.73 -1.43 -4.24
CA PRO A 69 17.32 -2.71 -3.67
C PRO A 69 18.22 -3.08 -2.49
N LEU A 70 17.77 -4.03 -1.68
CA LEU A 70 18.55 -4.60 -0.57
C LEU A 70 19.51 -5.70 -1.04
N THR A 71 19.22 -6.31 -2.18
CA THR A 71 20.00 -7.38 -2.79
C THR A 71 20.64 -6.94 -4.11
N ALA A 72 21.54 -7.75 -4.64
CA ALA A 72 22.06 -7.52 -5.98
C ALA A 72 20.99 -7.87 -7.01
N MET A 73 20.56 -6.87 -7.80
CA MET A 73 19.55 -7.03 -8.85
C MET A 73 20.05 -6.47 -10.20
N PRO A 74 21.11 -7.06 -10.79
CA PRO A 74 21.65 -6.57 -12.06
C PRO A 74 20.63 -6.64 -13.21
N GLY A 75 19.70 -7.58 -13.19
CA GLY A 75 18.64 -7.70 -14.18
C GLY A 75 17.54 -6.64 -14.05
N LEU A 76 17.38 -6.00 -12.89
CA LEU A 76 16.34 -5.02 -12.64
C LEU A 76 16.85 -3.62 -12.33
N THR A 77 18.12 -3.41 -12.06
CA THR A 77 18.68 -2.08 -11.75
C THR A 77 19.37 -1.45 -12.95
N ARG A 78 19.32 -0.11 -13.02
CA ARG A 78 20.20 0.71 -13.88
C ARG A 78 20.96 1.67 -12.97
N ASP A 79 22.27 1.69 -13.11
CA ASP A 79 23.19 2.42 -12.20
C ASP A 79 22.95 2.13 -10.71
N GLY A 80 22.57 0.88 -10.40
CA GLY A 80 22.34 0.40 -9.05
C GLY A 80 21.02 0.88 -8.41
N VAL A 81 20.10 1.45 -9.17
CA VAL A 81 18.78 1.89 -8.71
C VAL A 81 17.65 1.19 -9.46
N LEU A 82 16.54 0.99 -8.77
CA LEU A 82 15.29 0.48 -9.31
C LEU A 82 14.53 1.60 -10.06
N GLY A 83 13.68 1.22 -11.01
CA GLY A 83 12.93 2.23 -11.77
C GLY A 83 11.79 1.65 -12.59
N LYS A 84 11.13 2.56 -13.34
CA LYS A 84 9.91 2.22 -14.10
C LYS A 84 10.13 1.36 -15.35
N TRP A 85 11.34 1.03 -15.74
CA TRP A 85 11.63 0.09 -16.83
C TRP A 85 11.20 -1.35 -16.54
N ILE A 86 10.79 -1.66 -15.31
CA ILE A 86 10.18 -2.94 -14.95
C ILE A 86 8.94 -3.25 -15.81
N TRP A 87 8.17 -2.22 -16.23
CA TRP A 87 7.02 -2.40 -17.13
C TRP A 87 7.46 -2.94 -18.48
N GLN A 88 8.51 -2.37 -19.06
CA GLN A 88 9.07 -2.87 -20.31
C GLN A 88 9.54 -4.33 -20.17
N LEU A 89 10.25 -4.67 -19.09
CA LEU A 89 10.70 -6.04 -18.83
C LEU A 89 9.51 -7.01 -18.67
N ALA A 90 8.42 -6.55 -18.07
CA ALA A 90 7.21 -7.35 -17.93
C ALA A 90 6.53 -7.62 -19.28
N GLU A 91 6.45 -6.62 -20.16
CA GLU A 91 5.91 -6.73 -21.50
C GLU A 91 6.76 -7.65 -22.40
N GLU A 92 8.08 -7.62 -22.22
CA GLU A 92 9.05 -8.47 -22.95
C GLU A 92 9.20 -9.88 -22.34
N ASP A 93 8.46 -10.21 -21.27
CA ASP A 93 8.60 -11.44 -20.47
C ASP A 93 10.05 -11.70 -19.99
N ALA A 94 10.75 -10.62 -19.67
CA ALA A 94 12.16 -10.59 -19.31
C ALA A 94 12.43 -10.24 -17.84
N LEU A 95 11.42 -10.34 -16.96
CA LEU A 95 11.57 -10.07 -15.53
C LEU A 95 12.56 -11.05 -14.87
N PRO A 96 13.53 -10.59 -14.08
CA PRO A 96 14.46 -11.44 -13.35
C PRO A 96 13.80 -12.02 -12.09
N LEU A 97 12.91 -13.01 -12.25
CA LEU A 97 12.03 -13.51 -11.19
C LEU A 97 12.78 -14.09 -9.98
N GLU A 98 13.99 -14.64 -10.18
CA GLU A 98 14.82 -15.13 -9.08
C GLU A 98 15.35 -13.97 -8.23
N GLU A 99 15.85 -12.90 -8.85
CA GLU A 99 16.28 -11.67 -8.14
C GLU A 99 15.11 -11.03 -7.39
N ILE A 100 13.94 -10.96 -8.03
CA ILE A 100 12.70 -10.44 -7.41
C ILE A 100 12.29 -11.28 -6.19
N THR A 101 12.41 -12.60 -6.27
CA THR A 101 12.11 -13.51 -5.15
C THR A 101 13.06 -13.29 -3.97
N GLN A 102 14.35 -13.12 -4.25
CA GLN A 102 15.37 -12.85 -3.22
C GLN A 102 15.15 -11.48 -2.57
N GLU A 103 14.84 -10.47 -3.37
CA GLU A 103 14.57 -9.13 -2.88
C GLU A 103 13.31 -9.08 -2.01
N LEU A 104 12.24 -9.79 -2.39
CA LEU A 104 11.01 -9.91 -1.58
C LEU A 104 11.33 -10.47 -0.18
N ALA A 105 12.08 -11.55 -0.12
CA ALA A 105 12.50 -12.15 1.15
C ALA A 105 13.38 -11.20 1.98
N SER A 106 14.28 -10.48 1.33
CA SER A 106 15.19 -9.53 2.00
C SER A 106 14.43 -8.31 2.54
N GLN A 107 13.50 -7.75 1.77
CA GLN A 107 12.66 -6.65 2.25
C GLN A 107 11.76 -7.10 3.43
N TYR A 108 11.23 -8.32 3.39
CA TYR A 108 10.45 -8.87 4.49
C TYR A 108 11.28 -9.03 5.78
N LEU A 109 12.51 -9.55 5.69
CA LEU A 109 13.42 -9.66 6.83
C LEU A 109 13.80 -8.26 7.37
N ARG A 110 14.07 -7.32 6.47
CA ARG A 110 14.35 -5.93 6.84
C ARG A 110 13.15 -5.28 7.56
N PHE A 111 11.93 -5.58 7.12
CA PHE A 111 10.73 -5.11 7.82
C PHE A 111 10.69 -5.63 9.26
N ILE A 112 10.95 -6.92 9.47
CA ILE A 112 10.96 -7.52 10.83
C ILE A 112 12.05 -6.89 11.70
N GLU A 113 13.23 -6.65 11.15
CA GLU A 113 14.33 -5.96 11.85
C GLU A 113 13.91 -4.56 12.30
N LEU A 114 13.28 -3.79 11.43
CA LEU A 114 12.86 -2.40 11.69
C LEU A 114 11.71 -2.30 12.69
N PHE A 115 10.68 -3.11 12.54
CA PHE A 115 9.45 -3.01 13.33
C PHE A 115 9.34 -4.03 14.48
N GLY A 116 10.29 -4.98 14.61
CA GLY A 116 10.31 -6.00 15.64
C GLY A 116 9.18 -7.04 15.55
N ARG A 117 8.43 -7.06 14.44
CA ARG A 117 7.28 -7.95 14.20
C ARG A 117 7.07 -8.21 12.71
N LYS A 118 6.33 -9.27 12.37
CA LYS A 118 5.89 -9.50 11.00
C LYS A 118 4.96 -8.38 10.51
N PRO A 119 4.97 -8.06 9.21
CA PRO A 119 3.95 -7.18 8.63
C PRO A 119 2.56 -7.81 8.76
N THR A 120 1.53 -6.98 8.93
CA THR A 120 0.14 -7.45 8.99
C THR A 120 -0.36 -7.89 7.62
N HIS A 121 0.13 -7.24 6.57
CA HIS A 121 -0.22 -7.48 5.17
C HIS A 121 0.92 -7.02 4.26
N LEU A 122 0.78 -7.32 2.98
CA LEU A 122 1.73 -6.99 1.92
C LEU A 122 0.99 -6.39 0.74
N ASP A 123 1.57 -5.36 0.17
CA ASP A 123 1.23 -4.78 -1.13
C ASP A 123 2.52 -4.35 -1.85
N SER A 124 2.48 -3.45 -2.82
CA SER A 124 3.70 -2.95 -3.44
C SER A 124 3.55 -1.57 -4.03
N HIS A 125 4.68 -0.85 -4.08
CA HIS A 125 4.77 0.43 -4.76
C HIS A 125 4.47 0.26 -6.26
N HIS A 126 3.55 1.10 -6.76
CA HIS A 126 3.03 1.02 -8.13
C HIS A 126 2.37 -0.33 -8.49
N HIS A 127 1.88 -1.09 -7.50
CA HIS A 127 1.18 -2.37 -7.70
C HIS A 127 1.93 -3.42 -8.51
N VAL A 128 3.27 -3.37 -8.54
CA VAL A 128 4.09 -4.31 -9.33
C VAL A 128 3.93 -5.77 -8.91
N HIS A 129 3.48 -6.03 -7.67
CA HIS A 129 3.14 -7.38 -7.23
C HIS A 129 1.95 -7.98 -7.99
N MET A 130 1.12 -7.14 -8.63
CA MET A 130 -0.01 -7.57 -9.46
C MET A 130 0.38 -7.90 -10.91
N PHE A 131 1.65 -7.79 -11.29
CA PHE A 131 2.09 -8.27 -12.59
C PHE A 131 1.90 -9.78 -12.67
N PRO A 132 1.37 -10.33 -13.79
CA PRO A 132 1.06 -11.76 -13.93
C PRO A 132 2.24 -12.67 -13.57
N GLN A 133 3.47 -12.27 -13.90
CA GLN A 133 4.69 -13.03 -13.62
C GLN A 133 5.11 -12.94 -12.14
N ILE A 134 4.84 -11.83 -11.45
CA ILE A 134 5.26 -11.56 -10.08
C ILE A 134 4.22 -12.06 -9.08
N PHE A 135 2.93 -11.93 -9.41
CA PHE A 135 1.84 -12.22 -8.50
C PHE A 135 1.89 -13.62 -7.88
N PRO A 136 2.15 -14.71 -8.63
CA PRO A 136 2.23 -16.06 -8.06
C PRO A 136 3.33 -16.20 -7.00
N ILE A 137 4.46 -15.49 -7.18
CA ILE A 137 5.60 -15.50 -6.25
C ILE A 137 5.18 -14.83 -4.94
N VAL A 138 4.62 -13.62 -5.05
CA VAL A 138 4.23 -12.81 -3.87
C VAL A 138 3.06 -13.45 -3.13
N ALA A 139 2.06 -13.98 -3.85
CA ALA A 139 0.89 -14.64 -3.27
C ALA A 139 1.28 -15.90 -2.48
N ARG A 140 2.15 -16.74 -3.04
CA ARG A 140 2.70 -17.92 -2.34
C ARG A 140 3.49 -17.49 -1.10
N PHE A 141 4.38 -16.51 -1.24
CA PHE A 141 5.17 -16.00 -0.12
C PHE A 141 4.27 -15.48 1.01
N ALA A 142 3.25 -14.67 0.70
CA ALA A 142 2.32 -14.13 1.69
C ALA A 142 1.55 -15.25 2.42
N ALA A 143 1.09 -16.26 1.67
CA ALA A 143 0.40 -17.43 2.23
C ALA A 143 1.31 -18.25 3.17
N GLU A 144 2.56 -18.51 2.77
CA GLU A 144 3.57 -19.22 3.58
C GLU A 144 3.93 -18.46 4.85
N GLN A 145 4.03 -17.12 4.79
CA GLN A 145 4.30 -16.29 5.95
C GLN A 145 3.06 -16.04 6.84
N GLY A 146 1.86 -16.39 6.37
CA GLY A 146 0.59 -16.19 7.07
C GLY A 146 0.18 -14.72 7.17
N ILE A 147 0.60 -13.87 6.21
CA ILE A 147 0.23 -12.46 6.11
C ILE A 147 -0.82 -12.25 5.02
N ALA A 148 -1.62 -11.19 5.13
CA ALA A 148 -2.59 -10.85 4.11
C ALA A 148 -1.89 -10.23 2.88
N LEU A 149 -2.55 -10.27 1.71
CA LEU A 149 -2.06 -9.65 0.49
C LEU A 149 -3.15 -8.77 -0.10
N ARG A 150 -2.80 -7.55 -0.52
CA ARG A 150 -3.64 -6.76 -1.41
C ARG A 150 -3.79 -7.50 -2.73
N ALA A 151 -5.02 -7.70 -3.17
CA ALA A 151 -5.31 -8.30 -4.45
C ALA A 151 -6.55 -7.67 -5.07
N ASP A 152 -6.46 -7.31 -6.35
CA ASP A 152 -7.63 -6.95 -7.13
C ASP A 152 -8.27 -8.23 -7.66
N ARG A 153 -9.39 -8.64 -7.07
CA ARG A 153 -10.11 -9.86 -7.48
C ARG A 153 -10.77 -9.75 -8.86
N GLN A 154 -10.83 -8.56 -9.43
CA GLN A 154 -11.26 -8.38 -10.83
C GLN A 154 -10.18 -8.84 -11.80
N MET A 155 -8.92 -8.87 -11.39
CA MET A 155 -7.86 -9.56 -12.10
C MET A 155 -7.96 -11.07 -11.80
N ALA A 156 -8.11 -11.90 -12.82
CA ALA A 156 -8.29 -13.35 -12.68
C ALA A 156 -7.00 -14.05 -12.24
N PHE A 157 -6.63 -13.87 -10.96
CA PHE A 157 -5.49 -14.56 -10.36
C PHE A 157 -5.94 -15.85 -9.65
N ASP A 158 -5.14 -16.90 -9.80
CA ASP A 158 -5.25 -18.10 -8.97
C ASP A 158 -4.68 -17.81 -7.57
N LEU A 159 -5.57 -17.68 -6.58
CA LEU A 159 -5.16 -17.41 -5.21
C LEU A 159 -4.87 -18.70 -4.45
N PRO A 160 -3.75 -18.78 -3.70
CA PRO A 160 -3.54 -19.87 -2.74
C PRO A 160 -4.70 -20.01 -1.76
N VAL A 161 -5.09 -21.24 -1.43
CA VAL A 161 -6.30 -21.55 -0.62
C VAL A 161 -6.30 -20.84 0.74
N ASN A 162 -5.13 -20.66 1.36
CA ASN A 162 -4.94 -20.04 2.67
C ASN A 162 -4.51 -18.58 2.62
N LEU A 163 -4.49 -17.96 1.43
CA LEU A 163 -4.18 -16.54 1.30
C LEU A 163 -5.33 -15.68 1.80
N ARG A 164 -5.03 -14.77 2.72
CA ARG A 164 -5.98 -13.77 3.21
C ARG A 164 -5.93 -12.53 2.33
N THR A 165 -7.09 -12.08 1.84
CA THR A 165 -7.25 -10.85 1.06
C THR A 165 -8.64 -10.27 1.30
N THR A 166 -8.85 -8.99 1.03
CA THR A 166 -10.19 -8.39 0.98
C THR A 166 -10.97 -8.88 -0.23
N GLN A 167 -12.31 -8.79 -0.19
CA GLN A 167 -13.14 -9.14 -1.34
C GLN A 167 -13.06 -8.08 -2.44
N GLY A 168 -12.98 -6.79 -2.05
CA GLY A 168 -12.77 -5.69 -2.96
C GLY A 168 -11.49 -4.93 -2.65
N PHE A 169 -10.86 -4.39 -3.69
CA PHE A 169 -9.79 -3.41 -3.63
C PHE A 169 -10.15 -2.24 -4.53
N SER A 170 -9.83 -1.02 -4.11
CA SER A 170 -10.01 0.18 -4.93
C SER A 170 -8.79 1.09 -4.84
N SER A 171 -8.27 1.44 -6.01
CA SER A 171 -7.27 2.50 -6.22
C SER A 171 -7.89 3.79 -6.76
N ALA A 172 -9.21 3.89 -6.80
CA ALA A 172 -9.91 5.01 -7.43
C ALA A 172 -9.84 6.32 -6.61
N PHE A 173 -9.55 6.24 -5.29
CA PHE A 173 -9.30 7.44 -4.47
C PHE A 173 -7.89 7.96 -4.71
N TYR A 174 -7.67 8.44 -5.95
CA TYR A 174 -6.39 8.90 -6.48
C TYR A 174 -6.60 9.86 -7.63
N GLY A 175 -5.68 10.81 -7.84
CA GLY A 175 -5.71 11.76 -8.97
C GLY A 175 -6.11 13.17 -8.55
N GLU A 176 -6.62 13.94 -9.49
CA GLU A 176 -6.93 15.36 -9.27
C GLU A 176 -8.36 15.60 -8.71
N GLU A 177 -9.25 14.62 -8.83
CA GLU A 177 -10.68 14.76 -8.47
C GLU A 177 -11.01 14.23 -7.06
N ILE A 178 -10.02 14.23 -6.16
CA ILE A 178 -10.18 13.76 -4.78
C ILE A 178 -11.26 14.57 -4.06
N SER A 179 -12.24 13.85 -3.49
CA SER A 179 -13.35 14.43 -2.72
C SER A 179 -14.00 13.39 -1.81
N GLU A 180 -14.78 13.84 -0.80
CA GLU A 180 -15.61 12.93 0.00
C GLU A 180 -16.61 12.16 -0.88
N SER A 181 -17.19 12.81 -1.89
CA SER A 181 -18.13 12.18 -2.80
C SER A 181 -17.50 11.04 -3.58
N LEU A 182 -16.27 11.21 -4.06
CA LEU A 182 -15.50 10.14 -4.72
C LEU A 182 -15.26 8.97 -3.76
N PHE A 183 -14.82 9.26 -2.53
CA PHE A 183 -14.59 8.22 -1.52
C PHE A 183 -15.87 7.42 -1.24
N LEU A 184 -16.98 8.13 -1.03
CA LEU A 184 -18.27 7.49 -0.74
C LEU A 184 -18.82 6.71 -1.94
N GLN A 185 -18.59 7.16 -3.17
CA GLN A 185 -18.93 6.42 -4.38
C GLN A 185 -18.18 5.09 -4.46
N VAL A 186 -16.90 5.06 -4.11
CA VAL A 186 -16.12 3.81 -4.03
C VAL A 186 -16.78 2.80 -3.09
N LEU A 187 -17.31 3.26 -1.94
CA LEU A 187 -18.02 2.40 -1.00
C LEU A 187 -19.36 1.90 -1.57
N ASP A 188 -20.10 2.77 -2.22
CA ASP A 188 -21.39 2.45 -2.83
C ASP A 188 -21.19 1.40 -3.95
N ASP A 189 -20.19 1.57 -4.81
CA ASP A 189 -19.84 0.62 -5.87
C ASP A 189 -19.46 -0.76 -5.33
N ALA A 190 -18.65 -0.81 -4.27
CA ALA A 190 -18.31 -2.07 -3.60
C ALA A 190 -19.56 -2.70 -2.96
N GLY A 191 -20.44 -1.87 -2.40
CA GLY A 191 -21.73 -2.31 -1.89
C GLY A 191 -22.64 -2.93 -2.96
N HIS A 192 -22.71 -2.35 -4.14
CA HIS A 192 -23.47 -2.88 -5.27
C HIS A 192 -22.91 -4.21 -5.79
N ARG A 193 -21.58 -4.40 -5.73
CA ARG A 193 -20.95 -5.71 -6.04
C ARG A 193 -21.17 -6.77 -4.97
N GLY A 194 -21.66 -6.38 -3.79
CA GLY A 194 -21.86 -7.27 -2.67
C GLY A 194 -20.57 -7.57 -1.86
N ASP A 195 -19.55 -6.75 -1.98
CA ASP A 195 -18.29 -6.92 -1.26
C ASP A 195 -18.53 -6.76 0.26
N ARG A 196 -18.09 -7.75 1.04
CA ARG A 196 -18.19 -7.77 2.50
C ARG A 196 -16.95 -7.21 3.18
N SER A 197 -15.86 -7.08 2.45
CA SER A 197 -14.63 -6.41 2.85
C SER A 197 -14.05 -5.64 1.68
N LEU A 198 -13.64 -4.41 1.92
CA LEU A 198 -13.07 -3.51 0.93
C LEU A 198 -11.79 -2.90 1.48
N GLU A 199 -10.74 -2.87 0.67
CA GLU A 199 -9.55 -2.05 0.90
C GLU A 199 -9.60 -0.85 -0.05
N VAL A 200 -9.44 0.36 0.50
CA VAL A 200 -9.26 1.59 -0.26
C VAL A 200 -7.84 2.11 -0.04
N MET A 201 -7.08 2.25 -1.12
CA MET A 201 -5.74 2.81 -1.14
C MET A 201 -5.80 4.33 -1.05
N CYS A 202 -4.88 4.93 -0.29
CA CYS A 202 -4.68 6.37 -0.25
C CYS A 202 -3.21 6.74 0.03
N HIS A 203 -2.86 8.03 -0.14
CA HIS A 203 -1.49 8.55 0.03
C HIS A 203 -1.47 9.91 0.78
N PRO A 204 -2.12 10.04 1.95
CA PRO A 204 -2.19 11.33 2.64
C PRO A 204 -0.81 11.82 3.05
N ALA A 205 -0.46 13.06 2.74
CA ALA A 205 0.82 13.65 3.11
C ALA A 205 0.74 15.15 3.38
N PHE A 206 1.60 15.64 4.29
CA PHE A 206 2.03 17.03 4.28
C PHE A 206 3.11 17.22 3.22
N ILE A 207 3.14 18.38 2.58
CA ILE A 207 4.06 18.67 1.49
C ILE A 207 5.43 19.03 2.04
N ASP A 208 6.43 18.20 1.77
CA ASP A 208 7.84 18.46 2.04
C ASP A 208 8.68 18.48 0.74
N ASN A 209 9.99 18.67 0.86
CA ASN A 209 10.87 18.75 -0.30
C ASN A 209 10.91 17.45 -1.13
N THR A 210 10.73 16.29 -0.51
CA THR A 210 10.68 15.00 -1.19
C THR A 210 9.38 14.85 -1.96
N ILE A 211 8.24 15.13 -1.32
CA ILE A 211 6.92 15.06 -1.96
C ILE A 211 6.81 16.05 -3.13
N ARG A 212 7.44 17.23 -3.04
CA ARG A 212 7.47 18.21 -4.15
C ARG A 212 8.16 17.70 -5.41
N GLN A 213 8.99 16.67 -5.32
CA GLN A 213 9.64 16.04 -6.48
C GLN A 213 8.78 14.94 -7.11
N SER A 214 7.69 14.53 -6.45
CA SER A 214 6.75 13.55 -6.97
C SER A 214 5.80 14.19 -7.99
N ALA A 215 5.49 13.46 -9.06
CA ALA A 215 4.41 13.86 -9.98
C ALA A 215 3.05 13.89 -9.27
N TYR A 216 2.86 13.05 -8.23
CA TYR A 216 1.69 13.04 -7.37
C TYR A 216 2.00 13.79 -6.07
N CYS A 217 1.85 15.10 -6.07
CA CYS A 217 2.24 15.98 -4.96
C CYS A 217 1.03 16.58 -4.24
N PHE A 218 0.39 17.59 -4.82
CA PHE A 218 -0.69 18.32 -4.16
C PHE A 218 -1.95 17.49 -3.87
N PRO A 219 -2.35 16.53 -4.69
CA PRO A 219 -3.48 15.67 -4.37
C PRO A 219 -3.32 14.92 -3.05
N ARG A 220 -2.09 14.60 -2.61
CA ARG A 220 -1.84 13.95 -1.30
C ARG A 220 -2.32 14.80 -0.11
N LEU A 221 -2.23 16.13 -0.22
CA LEU A 221 -2.75 17.05 0.79
C LEU A 221 -4.29 17.06 0.76
N THR A 222 -4.89 17.04 -0.43
CA THR A 222 -6.34 16.93 -0.57
C THR A 222 -6.86 15.59 -0.04
N GLU A 223 -6.14 14.48 -0.27
CA GLU A 223 -6.46 13.20 0.36
C GLU A 223 -6.46 13.32 1.89
N LEU A 224 -5.44 13.97 2.48
CA LEU A 224 -5.36 14.17 3.92
C LEU A 224 -6.57 14.93 4.45
N ASP A 225 -6.96 16.05 3.80
CA ASP A 225 -8.12 16.84 4.19
C ASP A 225 -9.41 16.02 4.15
N VAL A 226 -9.62 15.23 3.10
CA VAL A 226 -10.80 14.35 2.98
C VAL A 226 -10.79 13.26 4.03
N LEU A 227 -9.67 12.56 4.21
CA LEU A 227 -9.54 11.43 5.14
C LEU A 227 -9.69 11.84 6.62
N THR A 228 -9.46 13.12 6.95
CA THR A 228 -9.63 13.69 8.29
C THR A 228 -10.94 14.45 8.47
N SER A 229 -11.80 14.48 7.45
CA SER A 229 -13.09 15.17 7.53
C SER A 229 -14.00 14.57 8.60
N ALA A 230 -14.59 15.45 9.41
CA ALA A 230 -15.47 15.05 10.52
C ALA A 230 -16.75 14.33 10.07
N SER A 231 -17.25 14.64 8.85
CA SER A 231 -18.45 14.03 8.28
C SER A 231 -18.24 12.60 7.79
N LEU A 232 -17.01 12.27 7.38
CA LEU A 232 -16.73 11.04 6.63
C LEU A 232 -16.96 9.77 7.48
N LYS A 233 -16.55 9.76 8.75
CA LYS A 233 -16.80 8.60 9.65
C LYS A 233 -18.29 8.26 9.77
N GLY A 234 -19.13 9.27 9.92
CA GLY A 234 -20.58 9.10 9.99
C GLY A 234 -21.18 8.58 8.69
N ALA A 235 -20.72 9.11 7.56
CA ALA A 235 -21.17 8.71 6.23
C ALA A 235 -20.76 7.26 5.87
N ILE A 236 -19.59 6.81 6.33
CA ILE A 236 -19.10 5.41 6.21
C ILE A 236 -20.01 4.47 7.02
N ALA A 237 -20.30 4.82 8.28
CA ALA A 237 -21.15 4.01 9.16
C ALA A 237 -22.59 3.89 8.62
N GLN A 238 -23.16 4.98 8.08
CA GLN A 238 -24.49 4.98 7.44
C GLN A 238 -24.57 4.01 6.25
N ARG A 239 -23.46 3.73 5.57
CA ARG A 239 -23.37 2.75 4.49
C ARG A 239 -23.14 1.31 4.97
N GLY A 240 -23.14 1.11 6.30
CA GLY A 240 -22.97 -0.20 6.91
C GLY A 240 -21.53 -0.73 6.88
N TYR A 241 -20.54 0.15 6.78
CA TYR A 241 -19.13 -0.19 6.90
C TYR A 241 -18.61 0.10 8.30
N ARG A 242 -17.71 -0.80 8.74
CA ARG A 242 -16.90 -0.64 9.95
C ARG A 242 -15.42 -0.53 9.55
N LEU A 243 -14.73 0.43 10.14
CA LEU A 243 -13.28 0.60 10.09
C LEU A 243 -12.57 -0.41 10.98
#